data_0821804ad2857ee4fdf550fc74078734
#
_entry.id   0821804ad2857ee4fdf550fc74078734
#
_cell.length_a   1.000
_cell.length_b   1.000
_cell.length_c   1.000
_cell.angle_alpha   90.00
_cell.angle_beta   90.00
_cell.angle_gamma   90.00
#
_symmetry.space_group_name_H-M   'P 1'
#
loop_
_entity.id
_entity.type
_entity.pdbx_description
1 polymer ?
#
loop_
_entity_poly.entity_id
_entity_poly.type
_entity_poly.pdbx_seq_one_letter_code
_entity_poly.pdbx_strand_id
1 'polypeptide(L)'
;DVFPLYDVEIVRGRGCNVWDADDNKYLDLYGGHAVISIGHCHPHYIECVSRQLNRLGFYSNSVQNHLQTEFAERLGKASGYEDYSLFLINSGAEANENALKLASFYNGRTRVIASAGAFHGRTSLAVEATDNPKINAPINKNSHVTFLPLNDTEAFVSEIAKGDVCAVIVECIQGVGGIHLANKAFMQAVRKAC
;
A
#
# COMPACT_ATOMS: atom_id res chain seq x y z
N ASP A 1 -20.90 5.42 9.70
CA ASP A 1 -20.38 5.27 8.33
C ASP A 1 -18.85 5.28 8.37
N VAL A 2 -18.24 4.35 7.63
CA VAL A 2 -16.77 4.25 7.54
C VAL A 2 -16.20 5.32 6.60
N PHE A 3 -16.96 5.66 5.56
CA PHE A 3 -16.64 6.71 4.59
C PHE A 3 -17.82 7.64 4.38
N PRO A 4 -17.61 8.95 4.17
CA PRO A 4 -18.65 9.82 3.66
C PRO A 4 -19.07 9.33 2.26
N LEU A 5 -20.35 9.23 2.00
CA LEU A 5 -20.88 8.87 0.70
C LEU A 5 -21.25 10.14 -0.08
N TYR A 6 -20.94 10.16 -1.37
CA TYR A 6 -21.48 11.13 -2.30
C TYR A 6 -22.84 10.62 -2.80
N ASP A 7 -23.77 11.52 -3.03
CA ASP A 7 -25.10 11.20 -3.57
C ASP A 7 -25.04 10.98 -5.09
N VAL A 8 -24.30 9.94 -5.47
CA VAL A 8 -24.09 9.55 -6.86
C VAL A 8 -23.88 8.03 -6.89
N GLU A 9 -24.63 7.32 -7.73
CA GLU A 9 -24.47 5.89 -7.99
C GLU A 9 -23.78 5.65 -9.33
N ILE A 10 -22.51 5.28 -9.31
CA ILE A 10 -21.75 4.95 -10.51
C ILE A 10 -22.04 3.49 -10.93
N VAL A 11 -22.59 3.31 -12.12
CA VAL A 11 -23.03 1.99 -12.63
C VAL A 11 -22.21 1.48 -13.81
N ARG A 12 -21.44 2.32 -14.49
CA ARG A 12 -20.68 1.96 -15.70
C ARG A 12 -19.38 2.76 -15.78
N GLY A 13 -18.32 2.13 -16.30
CA GLY A 13 -17.04 2.76 -16.55
C GLY A 13 -16.38 2.29 -17.84
N ARG A 14 -15.66 3.18 -18.53
CA ARG A 14 -14.82 2.86 -19.68
C ARG A 14 -13.65 3.84 -19.81
N GLY A 15 -12.44 3.33 -19.77
CA GLY A 15 -11.24 4.18 -19.76
C GLY A 15 -11.25 5.14 -18.57
N CYS A 16 -11.14 6.43 -18.80
CA CYS A 16 -11.18 7.47 -17.78
C CYS A 16 -12.58 8.07 -17.56
N ASN A 17 -13.63 7.42 -18.05
CA ASN A 17 -14.99 7.93 -17.90
C ASN A 17 -15.86 6.95 -17.12
N VAL A 18 -16.75 7.50 -16.31
CA VAL A 18 -17.80 6.75 -15.60
C VAL A 18 -19.16 7.37 -15.84
N TRP A 19 -20.22 6.61 -15.60
CA TRP A 19 -21.60 7.04 -15.75
C TRP A 19 -22.41 6.61 -14.53
N ASP A 20 -23.29 7.49 -14.10
CA ASP A 20 -24.24 7.20 -13.03
C ASP A 20 -25.49 6.46 -13.56
N ALA A 21 -26.42 6.21 -12.64
CA ALA A 21 -27.68 5.51 -12.96
C ALA A 21 -28.58 6.31 -13.90
N ASP A 22 -28.43 7.64 -13.96
CA ASP A 22 -29.18 8.53 -14.85
C ASP A 22 -28.47 8.76 -16.20
N ASP A 23 -27.41 7.99 -16.50
CA ASP A 23 -26.55 8.07 -17.69
C ASP A 23 -25.77 9.39 -17.83
N ASN A 24 -25.62 10.17 -16.74
CA ASN A 24 -24.72 11.30 -16.73
C ASN A 24 -23.27 10.82 -16.78
N LYS A 25 -22.49 11.45 -17.65
CA LYS A 25 -21.08 11.11 -17.87
C LYS A 25 -20.15 11.99 -17.04
N TYR A 26 -19.19 11.37 -16.36
CA TYR A 26 -18.15 12.03 -15.58
C TYR A 26 -16.77 11.64 -16.08
N LEU A 27 -15.83 12.59 -16.03
CA LEU A 27 -14.39 12.29 -16.13
C LEU A 27 -13.90 11.82 -14.76
N ASP A 28 -13.46 10.56 -14.68
CA ASP A 28 -12.95 9.98 -13.44
C ASP A 28 -11.47 10.35 -13.22
N LEU A 29 -11.23 11.34 -12.38
CA LEU A 29 -9.90 11.74 -11.91
C LEU A 29 -9.53 11.09 -10.58
N TYR A 30 -10.42 10.26 -10.02
CA TYR A 30 -10.25 9.60 -8.73
C TYR A 30 -9.77 8.15 -8.86
N GLY A 31 -10.25 7.45 -9.91
CA GLY A 31 -9.86 6.07 -10.20
C GLY A 31 -10.17 5.07 -9.08
N GLY A 32 -11.21 5.32 -8.28
CA GLY A 32 -11.58 4.47 -7.14
C GLY A 32 -10.43 4.32 -6.13
N HIS A 33 -10.02 5.38 -5.48
CA HIS A 33 -8.82 5.46 -4.60
C HIS A 33 -7.51 5.16 -5.36
N ALA A 34 -7.39 5.64 -6.60
CA ALA A 34 -6.24 5.43 -7.49
C ALA A 34 -5.93 3.95 -7.81
N VAL A 35 -6.93 3.06 -7.72
CA VAL A 35 -6.76 1.62 -7.95
C VAL A 35 -6.82 1.26 -9.44
N ILE A 36 -7.70 1.92 -10.21
CA ILE A 36 -7.92 1.61 -11.63
C ILE A 36 -6.92 2.37 -12.53
N SER A 37 -5.64 2.09 -12.36
CA SER A 37 -4.55 2.78 -13.09
C SER A 37 -4.55 2.55 -14.61
N ILE A 38 -5.11 1.43 -15.09
CA ILE A 38 -5.24 1.10 -16.51
C ILE A 38 -6.55 1.58 -17.15
N GLY A 39 -7.40 2.25 -16.37
CA GLY A 39 -8.75 2.66 -16.77
C GLY A 39 -9.79 1.56 -16.63
N HIS A 40 -11.06 2.02 -16.52
CA HIS A 40 -12.19 1.12 -16.36
C HIS A 40 -12.40 0.22 -17.57
N CYS A 41 -12.71 -1.04 -17.31
CA CYS A 41 -13.07 -2.04 -18.33
C CYS A 41 -12.03 -2.16 -19.47
N HIS A 42 -10.74 -2.16 -19.14
CA HIS A 42 -9.68 -2.34 -20.14
C HIS A 42 -9.86 -3.69 -20.86
N PRO A 43 -10.00 -3.76 -22.20
CA PRO A 43 -10.38 -4.99 -22.92
C PRO A 43 -9.43 -6.16 -22.66
N HIS A 44 -8.13 -5.91 -22.69
CA HIS A 44 -7.13 -6.96 -22.44
C HIS A 44 -7.17 -7.50 -21.00
N TYR A 45 -7.41 -6.64 -20.01
CA TYR A 45 -7.59 -7.07 -18.63
C TYR A 45 -8.81 -7.99 -18.47
N ILE A 46 -9.95 -7.58 -19.03
CA ILE A 46 -11.20 -8.38 -19.00
C ILE A 46 -10.97 -9.72 -19.67
N GLU A 47 -10.36 -9.74 -20.86
CA GLU A 47 -10.05 -10.97 -21.59
C GLU A 47 -9.17 -11.92 -20.76
N CYS A 48 -8.05 -11.42 -20.20
CA CYS A 48 -7.15 -12.25 -19.42
C CYS A 48 -7.81 -12.84 -18.18
N VAL A 49 -8.54 -12.01 -17.42
CA VAL A 49 -9.22 -12.46 -16.20
C VAL A 49 -10.33 -13.47 -16.53
N SER A 50 -11.18 -13.18 -17.53
CA SER A 50 -12.26 -14.09 -17.95
C SER A 50 -11.71 -15.43 -18.46
N ARG A 51 -10.65 -15.40 -19.26
CA ARG A 51 -9.99 -16.61 -19.75
C ARG A 51 -9.43 -17.47 -18.62
N GLN A 52 -8.79 -16.83 -17.61
CA GLN A 52 -8.25 -17.56 -16.47
C GLN A 52 -9.34 -18.12 -15.57
N LEU A 53 -10.42 -17.37 -15.31
CA LEU A 53 -11.57 -17.86 -14.54
C LEU A 53 -12.23 -19.08 -15.18
N ASN A 54 -12.31 -19.13 -16.51
CA ASN A 54 -12.84 -20.30 -17.24
C ASN A 54 -11.90 -21.52 -17.18
N ARG A 55 -10.63 -21.35 -16.80
CA ARG A 55 -9.67 -22.46 -16.65
C ARG A 55 -9.55 -22.91 -15.20
N LEU A 56 -9.25 -21.98 -14.33
CA LEU A 56 -9.04 -22.21 -12.89
C LEU A 56 -9.09 -20.86 -12.18
N GLY A 57 -10.14 -20.59 -11.41
CA GLY A 57 -10.33 -19.33 -10.70
C GLY A 57 -9.52 -19.29 -9.38
N PHE A 58 -9.35 -20.44 -8.74
CA PHE A 58 -8.62 -20.55 -7.45
C PHE A 58 -8.05 -21.95 -7.26
N TYR A 59 -6.88 -22.00 -6.64
CA TYR A 59 -6.34 -23.22 -6.03
C TYR A 59 -5.42 -22.86 -4.85
N SER A 60 -5.12 -23.86 -4.01
CA SER A 60 -4.28 -23.69 -2.83
C SER A 60 -2.82 -23.32 -3.17
N ASN A 61 -2.21 -22.48 -2.34
CA ASN A 61 -0.77 -22.16 -2.41
C ASN A 61 0.15 -23.35 -2.01
N SER A 62 -0.42 -24.49 -1.65
CA SER A 62 0.37 -25.72 -1.39
C SER A 62 0.85 -26.43 -2.67
N VAL A 63 0.50 -25.92 -3.83
CA VAL A 63 0.98 -26.40 -5.13
C VAL A 63 1.61 -25.29 -5.95
N GLN A 64 2.46 -25.67 -6.89
CA GLN A 64 3.12 -24.71 -7.77
C GLN A 64 2.10 -24.00 -8.67
N ASN A 65 2.29 -22.71 -8.85
CA ASN A 65 1.50 -21.87 -9.74
C ASN A 65 2.44 -21.06 -10.67
N HIS A 66 2.51 -21.46 -11.93
CA HIS A 66 3.41 -20.84 -12.91
C HIS A 66 3.10 -19.36 -13.14
N LEU A 67 1.84 -18.89 -12.98
CA LEU A 67 1.49 -17.49 -13.11
C LEU A 67 2.11 -16.63 -12.01
N GLN A 68 2.24 -17.17 -10.80
CA GLN A 68 2.93 -16.47 -9.70
C GLN A 68 4.43 -16.37 -9.99
N THR A 69 5.05 -17.44 -10.49
CA THR A 69 6.46 -17.43 -10.88
C THR A 69 6.74 -16.43 -12.00
N GLU A 70 5.96 -16.48 -13.07
CA GLU A 70 6.07 -15.54 -14.18
C GLU A 70 5.86 -14.08 -13.75
N PHE A 71 4.90 -13.85 -12.86
CA PHE A 71 4.65 -12.51 -12.32
C PHE A 71 5.83 -12.02 -11.47
N ALA A 72 6.39 -12.86 -10.61
CA ALA A 72 7.56 -12.51 -9.79
C ALA A 72 8.75 -12.11 -10.67
N GLU A 73 9.05 -12.89 -11.71
CA GLU A 73 10.12 -12.60 -12.66
C GLU A 73 9.89 -11.26 -13.40
N ARG A 74 8.68 -11.05 -13.92
CA ARG A 74 8.32 -9.79 -14.61
C ARG A 74 8.39 -8.59 -13.70
N LEU A 75 7.89 -8.71 -12.47
CA LEU A 75 7.92 -7.63 -11.49
C LEU A 75 9.35 -7.32 -11.05
N GLY A 76 10.17 -8.34 -10.81
CA GLY A 76 11.58 -8.20 -10.49
C GLY A 76 12.33 -7.40 -11.58
N LYS A 77 12.17 -7.81 -12.85
CA LYS A 77 12.76 -7.10 -14.00
C LYS A 77 12.28 -5.65 -14.12
N ALA A 78 10.97 -5.43 -13.98
CA ALA A 78 10.39 -4.09 -14.11
C ALA A 78 10.80 -3.15 -12.99
N SER A 79 11.00 -3.66 -11.77
CA SER A 79 11.38 -2.87 -10.60
C SER A 79 12.89 -2.74 -10.39
N GLY A 80 13.71 -3.58 -11.06
CA GLY A 80 15.15 -3.68 -10.83
C GLY A 80 15.53 -4.48 -9.56
N TYR A 81 14.59 -5.26 -9.02
CA TYR A 81 14.79 -6.12 -7.83
C TYR A 81 14.64 -7.60 -8.20
N GLU A 82 15.39 -8.06 -9.18
CA GLU A 82 15.30 -9.44 -9.70
C GLU A 82 15.65 -10.50 -8.66
N ASP A 83 16.50 -10.17 -7.69
CA ASP A 83 16.94 -11.07 -6.62
C ASP A 83 15.96 -11.15 -5.44
N TYR A 84 14.83 -10.40 -5.49
CA TYR A 84 13.84 -10.40 -4.41
C TYR A 84 12.77 -11.47 -4.64
N SER A 85 12.36 -12.12 -3.57
CA SER A 85 11.20 -13.00 -3.57
C SER A 85 9.90 -12.22 -3.49
N LEU A 86 8.87 -12.68 -4.19
CA LEU A 86 7.53 -12.10 -4.16
C LEU A 86 6.63 -12.90 -3.18
N PHE A 87 5.99 -12.18 -2.27
CA PHE A 87 4.92 -12.71 -1.43
C PHE A 87 3.61 -12.00 -1.74
N LEU A 88 2.66 -12.71 -2.33
CA LEU A 88 1.34 -12.20 -2.70
C LEU A 88 0.37 -12.29 -1.52
N ILE A 89 -0.37 -11.23 -1.33
CA ILE A 89 -1.38 -11.06 -0.28
C ILE A 89 -2.60 -10.31 -0.83
N ASN A 90 -3.64 -10.12 0.00
CA ASN A 90 -4.93 -9.63 -0.50
C ASN A 90 -5.09 -8.10 -0.49
N SER A 91 -4.28 -7.38 0.30
CA SER A 91 -4.42 -5.94 0.45
C SER A 91 -3.09 -5.25 0.77
N GLY A 92 -3.02 -3.92 0.55
CA GLY A 92 -1.89 -3.11 0.97
C GLY A 92 -1.68 -3.12 2.50
N ALA A 93 -2.77 -3.17 3.27
CA ALA A 93 -2.68 -3.30 4.73
C ALA A 93 -1.98 -4.61 5.15
N GLU A 94 -2.34 -5.74 4.54
CA GLU A 94 -1.67 -7.02 4.77
C GLU A 94 -0.20 -7.01 4.31
N ALA A 95 0.11 -6.29 3.22
CA ALA A 95 1.49 -6.11 2.76
C ALA A 95 2.32 -5.41 3.84
N ASN A 96 1.83 -4.30 4.35
CA ASN A 96 2.48 -3.53 5.40
C ASN A 96 2.63 -4.35 6.70
N GLU A 97 1.58 -5.07 7.12
CA GLU A 97 1.64 -5.98 8.26
C GLU A 97 2.77 -7.01 8.12
N ASN A 98 2.84 -7.68 6.98
CA ASN A 98 3.83 -8.72 6.75
C ASN A 98 5.24 -8.14 6.59
N ALA A 99 5.40 -6.98 5.95
CA ALA A 99 6.70 -6.31 5.84
C ALA A 99 7.25 -5.94 7.22
N LEU A 100 6.44 -5.32 8.09
CA LEU A 100 6.84 -4.95 9.44
C LEU A 100 7.12 -6.19 10.31
N LYS A 101 6.30 -7.24 10.19
CA LYS A 101 6.53 -8.51 10.88
C LYS A 101 7.82 -9.19 10.45
N LEU A 102 8.13 -9.20 9.15
CA LEU A 102 9.38 -9.75 8.62
C LEU A 102 10.59 -8.96 9.11
N ALA A 103 10.51 -7.63 9.14
CA ALA A 103 11.56 -6.80 9.70
C ALA A 103 11.84 -7.12 11.18
N SER A 104 10.77 -7.31 11.97
CA SER A 104 10.88 -7.70 13.37
C SER A 104 11.49 -9.10 13.57
N PHE A 105 11.14 -10.06 12.74
CA PHE A 105 11.80 -11.37 12.75
C PHE A 105 13.29 -11.27 12.41
N TYR A 106 13.64 -10.41 11.47
CA TYR A 106 15.02 -10.26 11.03
C TYR A 106 15.94 -9.65 12.10
N ASN A 107 15.48 -8.64 12.83
CA ASN A 107 16.34 -7.89 13.75
C ASN A 107 15.94 -7.98 15.24
N GLY A 108 14.84 -8.66 15.57
CA GLY A 108 14.36 -8.87 16.95
C GLY A 108 13.82 -7.59 17.62
N ARG A 109 13.64 -6.50 16.88
CA ARG A 109 13.18 -5.21 17.40
C ARG A 109 11.67 -5.03 17.20
N THR A 110 11.08 -4.05 17.90
CA THR A 110 9.62 -3.82 17.86
C THR A 110 9.23 -2.39 17.48
N ARG A 111 10.13 -1.41 17.64
CA ARG A 111 9.81 -0.01 17.38
C ARG A 111 9.82 0.31 15.89
N VAL A 112 8.75 0.93 15.40
CA VAL A 112 8.60 1.37 14.02
C VAL A 112 8.59 2.90 13.96
N ILE A 113 9.20 3.48 12.95
CA ILE A 113 9.08 4.90 12.63
C ILE A 113 8.17 5.06 11.44
N ALA A 114 7.17 5.96 11.54
CA ALA A 114 6.29 6.36 10.43
C ALA A 114 6.28 7.88 10.29
N SER A 115 5.85 8.38 9.13
CA SER A 115 5.68 9.83 8.95
C SER A 115 4.37 10.32 9.57
N ALA A 116 4.38 11.51 10.16
CA ALA A 116 3.16 12.21 10.54
C ALA A 116 2.22 12.36 9.33
N GLY A 117 0.91 12.21 9.52
CA GLY A 117 -0.09 12.20 8.47
C GLY A 117 -0.10 10.95 7.60
N ALA A 118 0.68 9.89 7.93
CA ALA A 118 0.74 8.66 7.15
C ALA A 118 -0.55 7.84 7.21
N PHE A 119 -0.83 7.09 6.13
CA PHE A 119 -1.85 6.07 6.08
C PHE A 119 -1.25 4.76 5.53
N HIS A 120 -1.22 3.73 6.35
CA HIS A 120 -0.65 2.43 6.00
C HIS A 120 -1.65 1.27 6.02
N GLY A 121 -2.88 1.54 6.42
CA GLY A 121 -3.95 0.54 6.44
C GLY A 121 -4.80 0.57 7.70
N ARG A 122 -5.69 -0.42 7.83
CA ARG A 122 -6.67 -0.51 8.93
C ARG A 122 -6.62 -1.86 9.67
N THR A 123 -5.67 -2.72 9.35
CA THR A 123 -5.35 -3.92 10.14
C THR A 123 -4.47 -3.55 11.34
N SER A 124 -4.25 -4.45 12.28
CA SER A 124 -3.69 -4.13 13.60
C SER A 124 -2.44 -3.25 13.59
N LEU A 125 -1.34 -3.72 13.01
CA LEU A 125 -0.08 -2.96 13.00
C LEU A 125 -0.08 -1.85 11.93
N ALA A 126 -0.76 -2.07 10.81
CA ALA A 126 -0.89 -1.05 9.77
C ALA A 126 -1.73 0.15 10.25
N VAL A 127 -2.77 -0.05 11.09
CA VAL A 127 -3.52 1.06 11.68
C VAL A 127 -2.74 1.75 12.79
N GLU A 128 -1.92 1.02 13.54
CA GLU A 128 -1.02 1.62 14.52
C GLU A 128 0.01 2.54 13.84
N ALA A 129 0.50 2.16 12.65
CA ALA A 129 1.39 2.98 11.82
C ALA A 129 0.67 4.08 11.01
N THR A 130 -0.64 4.17 11.11
CA THR A 130 -1.46 5.21 10.48
C THR A 130 -1.71 6.36 11.47
N ASP A 131 -1.29 7.57 11.12
CA ASP A 131 -1.46 8.74 11.98
C ASP A 131 -2.89 9.33 11.87
N ASN A 132 -3.85 8.55 12.35
CA ASN A 132 -5.25 8.95 12.41
C ASN A 132 -5.95 8.36 13.66
N PRO A 133 -6.07 9.14 14.73
CA PRO A 133 -6.66 8.66 15.98
C PRO A 133 -8.14 8.25 15.87
N LYS A 134 -8.85 8.70 14.81
CA LYS A 134 -10.28 8.37 14.62
C LYS A 134 -10.52 6.92 14.20
N ILE A 135 -9.52 6.28 13.56
CA ILE A 135 -9.62 4.89 13.10
C ILE A 135 -8.75 3.92 13.91
N ASN A 136 -7.96 4.44 14.84
CA ASN A 136 -7.10 3.64 15.72
C ASN A 136 -7.86 3.28 16.99
N ALA A 137 -8.38 2.04 17.03
CA ALA A 137 -9.14 1.54 18.18
C ALA A 137 -8.24 1.32 19.41
N PRO A 138 -8.81 1.30 20.64
CA PRO A 138 -8.00 1.08 21.86
C PRO A 138 -7.13 -0.18 21.81
N ILE A 139 -7.59 -1.26 21.20
CA ILE A 139 -6.84 -2.52 21.02
C ILE A 139 -5.60 -2.36 20.14
N ASN A 140 -5.53 -1.32 19.32
CA ASN A 140 -4.43 -1.05 18.39
C ASN A 140 -3.45 0.02 18.91
N LYS A 141 -3.64 0.53 20.14
CA LYS A 141 -2.78 1.57 20.75
C LYS A 141 -1.64 0.94 21.56
N ASN A 142 -0.65 0.38 20.88
CA ASN A 142 0.41 -0.42 21.52
C ASN A 142 1.76 0.31 21.68
N SER A 143 1.89 1.57 21.34
CA SER A 143 3.12 2.38 21.51
C SER A 143 4.36 1.90 20.75
N HIS A 144 4.19 1.05 19.73
CA HIS A 144 5.30 0.59 18.90
C HIS A 144 5.73 1.60 17.85
N VAL A 145 4.88 2.58 17.53
CA VAL A 145 5.10 3.51 16.42
C VAL A 145 5.46 4.91 16.93
N THR A 146 6.54 5.45 16.37
CA THR A 146 6.94 6.84 16.55
C THR A 146 6.65 7.60 15.26
N PHE A 147 5.82 8.66 15.34
CA PHE A 147 5.55 9.53 14.20
C PHE A 147 6.50 10.71 14.15
N LEU A 148 7.10 10.97 12.99
CA LEU A 148 8.02 12.08 12.73
C LEU A 148 7.53 12.90 11.53
N PRO A 149 7.82 14.22 11.47
CA PRO A 149 7.43 15.02 10.32
C PRO A 149 8.02 14.50 9.02
N LEU A 150 7.22 14.40 7.95
CA LEU A 150 7.73 14.01 6.64
C LEU A 150 8.81 15.01 6.18
N ASN A 151 9.90 14.51 5.61
CA ASN A 151 11.08 15.27 5.17
C ASN A 151 11.97 15.84 6.30
N ASP A 152 11.68 15.55 7.55
CA ASP A 152 12.59 15.88 8.66
C ASP A 152 13.72 14.82 8.74
N THR A 153 14.74 15.03 7.91
CA THR A 153 15.87 14.09 7.80
C THR A 153 16.62 13.93 9.12
N GLU A 154 16.81 15.00 9.88
CA GLU A 154 17.56 15.00 11.15
C GLU A 154 16.81 14.16 12.19
N ALA A 155 15.51 14.38 12.35
CA ALA A 155 14.68 13.60 13.26
C ALA A 155 14.71 12.11 12.94
N PHE A 156 14.54 11.73 11.67
CA PHE A 156 14.57 10.31 11.28
C PHE A 156 15.94 9.67 11.51
N VAL A 157 17.01 10.31 11.08
CA VAL A 157 18.38 9.77 11.25
C VAL A 157 18.75 9.63 12.73
N SER A 158 18.42 10.63 13.56
CA SER A 158 18.71 10.57 14.99
C SER A 158 17.92 9.48 15.71
N GLU A 159 16.64 9.26 15.33
CA GLU A 159 15.84 8.19 15.92
C GLU A 159 16.33 6.79 15.49
N ILE A 160 16.70 6.62 14.23
CA ILE A 160 17.28 5.35 13.72
C ILE A 160 18.60 5.04 14.44
N ALA A 161 19.43 6.05 14.69
CA ALA A 161 20.74 5.89 15.35
C ALA A 161 20.65 5.36 16.80
N LYS A 162 19.47 5.41 17.45
CA LYS A 162 19.26 4.82 18.78
C LYS A 162 19.40 3.29 18.79
N GLY A 163 19.31 2.64 17.64
CA GLY A 163 19.56 1.21 17.46
C GLY A 163 18.44 0.27 17.90
N ASP A 164 17.27 0.79 18.30
CA ASP A 164 16.08 0.03 18.72
C ASP A 164 14.97 -0.03 17.67
N VAL A 165 15.17 0.64 16.52
CA VAL A 165 14.17 0.70 15.44
C VAL A 165 14.15 -0.62 14.67
N CYS A 166 12.95 -1.19 14.57
CA CYS A 166 12.65 -2.38 13.77
C CYS A 166 12.62 -2.05 12.28
N ALA A 167 11.84 -1.02 11.94
CA ALA A 167 11.60 -0.62 10.56
C ALA A 167 11.23 0.86 10.48
N VAL A 168 11.45 1.44 9.31
CA VAL A 168 10.89 2.73 8.90
C VAL A 168 9.90 2.48 7.78
N ILE A 169 8.68 2.99 7.92
CA ILE A 169 7.64 2.93 6.90
C ILE A 169 7.22 4.33 6.48
N VAL A 170 7.34 4.65 5.19
CA VAL A 170 7.02 5.96 4.63
C VAL A 170 6.31 5.82 3.30
N GLU A 171 5.41 6.74 3.00
CA GLU A 171 4.83 6.93 1.68
C GLU A 171 5.72 7.86 0.87
N CYS A 172 6.06 7.49 -0.37
CA CYS A 172 6.73 8.41 -1.30
C CYS A 172 5.85 9.62 -1.61
N ILE A 173 4.54 9.39 -1.65
CA ILE A 173 3.47 10.39 -1.79
C ILE A 173 2.40 10.03 -0.77
N GLN A 174 2.21 10.86 0.25
CA GLN A 174 1.12 10.67 1.21
C GLN A 174 -0.21 10.96 0.53
N GLY A 175 -0.97 9.92 0.18
CA GLY A 175 -2.25 10.09 -0.49
C GLY A 175 -3.32 10.65 0.44
N VAL A 176 -3.66 9.92 1.48
CA VAL A 176 -4.70 10.29 2.48
C VAL A 176 -4.29 11.51 3.31
N GLY A 177 -3.00 11.67 3.56
CA GLY A 177 -2.44 12.77 4.36
C GLY A 177 -2.48 14.14 3.69
N GLY A 178 -2.86 14.25 2.39
CA GLY A 178 -3.01 15.53 1.70
C GLY A 178 -2.05 15.76 0.52
N ILE A 179 -1.58 14.69 -0.12
CA ILE A 179 -0.70 14.70 -1.31
C ILE A 179 0.65 15.37 -1.01
N HIS A 180 1.24 15.03 0.12
CA HIS A 180 2.59 15.49 0.48
C HIS A 180 3.66 14.57 -0.11
N LEU A 181 4.68 15.16 -0.73
CA LEU A 181 5.77 14.44 -1.39
C LEU A 181 6.97 14.26 -0.46
N ALA A 182 7.46 13.03 -0.34
CA ALA A 182 8.79 12.78 0.21
C ALA A 182 9.87 13.23 -0.80
N ASN A 183 10.79 14.08 -0.39
CA ASN A 183 11.85 14.53 -1.26
C ASN A 183 12.98 13.49 -1.38
N LYS A 184 13.71 13.53 -2.50
CA LYS A 184 14.74 12.54 -2.82
C LYS A 184 15.87 12.51 -1.77
N ALA A 185 16.29 13.67 -1.27
CA ALA A 185 17.38 13.75 -0.28
C ALA A 185 17.00 13.08 1.03
N PHE A 186 15.77 13.31 1.50
CA PHE A 186 15.20 12.64 2.67
C PHE A 186 15.18 11.12 2.49
N MET A 187 14.61 10.61 1.39
CA MET A 187 14.52 9.18 1.13
C MET A 187 15.90 8.51 1.07
N GLN A 188 16.89 9.17 0.45
CA GLN A 188 18.26 8.67 0.37
C GLN A 188 18.94 8.66 1.76
N ALA A 189 18.75 9.70 2.56
CA ALA A 189 19.33 9.78 3.91
C ALA A 189 18.72 8.72 4.84
N VAL A 190 17.40 8.56 4.84
CA VAL A 190 16.70 7.52 5.62
C VAL A 190 17.17 6.13 5.19
N ARG A 191 17.22 5.85 3.87
CA ARG A 191 17.71 4.56 3.36
C ARG A 191 19.15 4.25 3.79
N LYS A 192 20.01 5.27 3.83
CA LYS A 192 21.40 5.13 4.26
C LYS A 192 21.52 4.87 5.77
N ALA A 193 20.61 5.45 6.57
CA ALA A 193 20.59 5.29 8.02
C ALA A 193 20.08 3.92 8.46
N CYS A 194 19.15 3.30 7.67
CA CYS A 194 18.68 1.93 7.86
C CYS A 194 19.72 0.89 7.39
#